data_7485e4f570d4080bbd2c8bc5356e28c1
#
_entry.id   7485e4f570d4080bbd2c8bc5356e28c1
#
_cell.length_a   1.000
_cell.length_b   1.000
_cell.length_c   1.000
_cell.angle_alpha   90.00
_cell.angle_beta   90.00
_cell.angle_gamma   90.00
#
_symmetry.space_group_name_H-M   'P 1'
#
loop_
_entity.id
_entity.type
_entity.pdbx_description
1 polymer ?
#
loop_
_entity_poly.entity_id
_entity_poly.type
_entity_poly.pdbx_seq_one_letter_code
_entity_poly.pdbx_strand_id
1 'polypeptide(L)'
;MNSKPAIKTTLKFIVMSLIGILYFFVPLVPSDKGKGVLLVYSVNIIKSALSPWLSALVMISIGSLILLCITARLTDKFPTLTRLYGGVKTYSIVLYLIGFILSGMTILQIGPEYLIGPAVGGQGLGLAKTVLVTIVVAGLMVPFITEFGLLEYIGVLIEPLMRPVFKVPGYAAIDAVTSFVANPTLGIFFTNKLYKEKKYTTREAASISTNFSFISLGFFAVLTATANITEHYGKVLIASFLLSFVMAAIVIRLFPLRGMPDTFIDGTEREGEERRKFSLSLFRHGYKAALKKAEDTPVSSVFAKALLEVLVFAQKISAYIMAI
;
A
#
# COMPACT_ATOMS: atom_id res chain seq x y z
N MET A 1 -6.42 11.11 -34.48
CA MET A 1 -5.02 11.04 -34.95
C MET A 1 -4.32 9.90 -34.24
N ASN A 2 -3.98 8.81 -34.96
CA ASN A 2 -3.28 7.64 -34.44
C ASN A 2 -1.76 7.88 -34.56
N SER A 3 -1.16 8.70 -33.70
CA SER A 3 0.30 8.70 -33.62
C SER A 3 0.74 7.36 -33.00
N LYS A 4 1.65 6.65 -33.67
CA LYS A 4 2.31 5.47 -33.10
C LYS A 4 2.97 5.91 -31.78
N PRO A 5 2.80 5.17 -30.67
CA PRO A 5 3.46 5.51 -29.42
C PRO A 5 4.96 5.59 -29.66
N ALA A 6 5.62 6.61 -29.11
CA ALA A 6 7.05 6.74 -29.22
C ALA A 6 7.71 5.48 -28.64
N ILE A 7 8.64 4.88 -29.37
CA ILE A 7 9.39 3.67 -28.94
C ILE A 7 9.93 3.86 -27.51
N LYS A 8 10.34 5.07 -27.18
CA LYS A 8 10.83 5.44 -25.83
C LYS A 8 9.78 5.24 -24.73
N THR A 9 8.50 5.60 -24.98
CA THR A 9 7.40 5.42 -23.99
C THR A 9 7.05 3.95 -23.80
N THR A 10 7.01 3.19 -24.89
CA THR A 10 6.79 1.74 -24.84
C THR A 10 7.90 1.04 -24.06
N LEU A 11 9.15 1.37 -24.34
CA LEU A 11 10.31 0.80 -23.64
C LEU A 11 10.27 1.15 -22.15
N LYS A 12 9.96 2.41 -21.80
CA LYS A 12 9.80 2.86 -20.42
C LYS A 12 8.72 2.05 -19.69
N PHE A 13 7.53 1.88 -20.27
CA PHE A 13 6.45 1.07 -19.70
C PHE A 13 6.92 -0.36 -19.45
N ILE A 14 7.46 -1.03 -20.48
CA ILE A 14 7.86 -2.44 -20.40
C ILE A 14 8.98 -2.65 -19.37
N VAL A 15 10.05 -1.85 -19.43
CA VAL A 15 11.21 -2.01 -18.55
C VAL A 15 10.84 -1.75 -17.09
N MET A 16 10.13 -0.64 -16.81
CA MET A 16 9.74 -0.30 -15.44
C MET A 16 8.76 -1.31 -14.86
N SER A 17 7.77 -1.74 -15.65
CA SER A 17 6.82 -2.78 -15.24
C SER A 17 7.51 -4.12 -15.00
N LEU A 18 8.46 -4.50 -15.84
CA LEU A 18 9.22 -5.73 -15.69
C LEU A 18 10.07 -5.71 -14.42
N ILE A 19 10.75 -4.61 -14.13
CA ILE A 19 11.49 -4.43 -12.87
C ILE A 19 10.56 -4.62 -11.67
N GLY A 20 9.38 -3.98 -11.68
CA GLY A 20 8.40 -4.13 -10.61
C GLY A 20 7.92 -5.57 -10.44
N ILE A 21 7.56 -6.24 -11.53
CA ILE A 21 7.10 -7.63 -11.51
C ILE A 21 8.19 -8.56 -10.96
N LEU A 22 9.42 -8.44 -11.46
CA LEU A 22 10.54 -9.26 -11.02
C LEU A 22 10.88 -9.05 -9.55
N TYR A 23 10.80 -7.81 -9.08
CA TYR A 23 11.12 -7.47 -7.70
C TYR A 23 10.11 -8.00 -6.69
N PHE A 24 8.81 -7.88 -6.98
CA PHE A 24 7.75 -8.22 -6.03
C PHE A 24 7.21 -9.63 -6.16
N PHE A 25 7.20 -10.21 -7.36
CA PHE A 25 6.42 -11.43 -7.63
C PHE A 25 7.25 -12.63 -8.05
N VAL A 26 8.44 -12.42 -8.62
CA VAL A 26 9.22 -13.53 -9.17
C VAL A 26 10.26 -14.01 -8.14
N PRO A 27 10.23 -15.30 -7.73
CA PRO A 27 11.20 -15.86 -6.81
C PRO A 27 12.52 -16.16 -7.54
N LEU A 28 13.41 -15.16 -7.59
CA LEU A 28 14.67 -15.21 -8.34
C LEU A 28 15.89 -15.54 -7.48
N VAL A 29 15.80 -15.29 -6.17
CA VAL A 29 16.98 -15.32 -5.29
C VAL A 29 16.99 -16.61 -4.47
N PRO A 30 18.16 -17.28 -4.31
CA PRO A 30 18.30 -18.37 -3.35
C PRO A 30 17.95 -17.90 -1.94
N SER A 31 17.12 -18.67 -1.25
CA SER A 31 16.78 -18.49 0.17
C SER A 31 17.17 -19.78 0.90
N ASP A 32 17.41 -19.72 2.21
CA ASP A 32 17.86 -20.87 3.02
C ASP A 32 16.96 -22.12 2.87
N LYS A 33 15.74 -21.96 2.36
CA LYS A 33 14.74 -23.01 2.18
C LYS A 33 14.11 -23.02 0.77
N GLY A 34 14.76 -22.44 -0.25
CA GLY A 34 14.23 -22.43 -1.63
C GLY A 34 14.51 -21.14 -2.38
N LYS A 35 13.56 -20.69 -3.22
CA LYS A 35 13.68 -19.43 -3.97
C LYS A 35 12.80 -18.36 -3.33
N GLY A 36 13.35 -17.21 -3.03
CA GLY A 36 12.66 -16.03 -2.49
C GLY A 36 12.53 -14.89 -3.49
N VAL A 37 11.63 -13.98 -3.25
CA VAL A 37 11.48 -12.76 -4.05
C VAL A 37 12.53 -11.72 -3.66
N LEU A 38 12.94 -10.89 -4.61
CA LEU A 38 13.96 -9.85 -4.41
C LEU A 38 13.60 -8.88 -3.27
N LEU A 39 12.33 -8.58 -3.06
CA LEU A 39 11.87 -7.74 -1.95
C LEU A 39 12.32 -8.30 -0.59
N VAL A 40 12.00 -9.56 -0.30
CA VAL A 40 12.33 -10.18 0.99
C VAL A 40 13.85 -10.25 1.18
N TYR A 41 14.58 -10.60 0.14
CA TYR A 41 16.04 -10.65 0.15
C TYR A 41 16.67 -9.28 0.46
N SER A 42 16.23 -8.22 -0.23
CA SER A 42 16.69 -6.85 0.00
C SER A 42 16.43 -6.38 1.42
N VAL A 43 15.19 -6.64 1.93
CA VAL A 43 14.81 -6.30 3.31
C VAL A 43 15.72 -6.99 4.32
N ASN A 44 15.98 -8.29 4.14
CA ASN A 44 16.82 -9.06 5.05
C ASN A 44 18.28 -8.58 5.06
N ILE A 45 18.87 -8.28 3.89
CA ILE A 45 20.20 -7.70 3.79
C ILE A 45 20.29 -6.37 4.52
N ILE A 46 19.36 -5.44 4.23
CA ILE A 46 19.37 -4.10 4.83
C ILE A 46 19.13 -4.20 6.34
N LYS A 47 18.20 -5.04 6.77
CA LYS A 47 17.92 -5.29 8.19
C LYS A 47 19.16 -5.85 8.91
N SER A 48 19.87 -6.79 8.30
CA SER A 48 21.11 -7.35 8.84
C SER A 48 22.21 -6.29 8.95
N ALA A 49 22.43 -5.53 7.88
CA ALA A 49 23.45 -4.48 7.84
C ALA A 49 23.18 -3.35 8.85
N LEU A 50 21.91 -2.98 9.05
CA LEU A 50 21.49 -1.93 9.97
C LEU A 50 21.20 -2.45 11.39
N SER A 51 21.33 -3.74 11.66
CA SER A 51 20.94 -4.39 12.92
C SER A 51 21.38 -3.62 14.18
N PRO A 52 22.63 -3.14 14.31
CA PRO A 52 23.07 -2.41 15.50
C PRO A 52 22.33 -1.08 15.70
N TRP A 53 21.90 -0.45 14.61
CA TRP A 53 21.32 0.89 14.60
C TRP A 53 19.80 0.90 14.56
N LEU A 54 19.14 -0.24 14.29
CA LEU A 54 17.70 -0.30 14.08
C LEU A 54 16.88 0.22 15.27
N SER A 55 17.31 -0.05 16.51
CA SER A 55 16.63 0.47 17.71
C SER A 55 16.66 1.99 17.75
N ALA A 56 17.84 2.56 17.51
CA ALA A 56 18.01 4.02 17.45
C ALA A 56 17.22 4.63 16.28
N LEU A 57 17.23 3.98 15.13
CA LEU A 57 16.44 4.44 13.96
C LEU A 57 14.94 4.47 14.23
N VAL A 58 14.39 3.46 14.94
CA VAL A 58 12.96 3.47 15.34
C VAL A 58 12.70 4.65 16.28
N MET A 59 13.55 4.87 17.31
CA MET A 59 13.40 6.00 18.23
C MET A 59 13.48 7.35 17.51
N ILE A 60 14.47 7.54 16.64
CA ILE A 60 14.64 8.77 15.85
C ILE A 60 13.44 8.97 14.92
N SER A 61 12.96 7.89 14.30
CA SER A 61 11.78 7.90 13.42
C SER A 61 10.53 8.38 14.14
N ILE A 62 10.22 7.83 15.33
CA ILE A 62 9.06 8.23 16.13
C ILE A 62 9.23 9.63 16.71
N GLY A 63 10.41 9.94 17.25
CA GLY A 63 10.73 11.27 17.82
C GLY A 63 10.62 12.38 16.78
N SER A 64 11.18 12.16 15.58
CA SER A 64 11.06 13.11 14.47
C SER A 64 9.62 13.26 13.99
N LEU A 65 8.82 12.17 13.95
CA LEU A 65 7.40 12.25 13.63
C LEU A 65 6.65 13.18 14.58
N ILE A 66 6.87 13.04 15.89
CA ILE A 66 6.21 13.89 16.90
C ILE A 66 6.60 15.34 16.70
N LEU A 67 7.90 15.63 16.57
CA LEU A 67 8.39 16.99 16.33
C LEU A 67 7.79 17.60 15.06
N LEU A 68 7.77 16.85 13.96
CA LEU A 68 7.21 17.31 12.68
C LEU A 68 5.69 17.52 12.76
N CYS A 69 4.94 16.69 13.50
CA CYS A 69 3.52 16.91 13.73
C CYS A 69 3.24 18.17 14.56
N ILE A 70 4.06 18.42 15.60
CA ILE A 70 3.93 19.62 16.44
C ILE A 70 4.28 20.87 15.63
N THR A 71 5.41 20.86 14.92
CA THR A 71 5.82 22.00 14.08
C THR A 71 4.84 22.30 12.97
N ALA A 72 4.25 21.28 12.34
CA ALA A 72 3.23 21.45 11.30
C ALA A 72 1.93 22.11 11.82
N ARG A 73 1.68 22.05 13.14
CA ARG A 73 0.52 22.71 13.78
C ARG A 73 0.82 24.12 14.24
N LEU A 74 2.08 24.38 14.61
CA LEU A 74 2.48 25.69 15.15
C LEU A 74 2.88 26.68 14.06
N THR A 75 3.19 26.22 12.85
CA THR A 75 3.77 27.06 11.82
C THR A 75 3.26 26.69 10.43
N ASP A 76 2.58 27.61 9.74
CA ASP A 76 2.16 27.44 8.35
C ASP A 76 3.23 27.83 7.33
N LYS A 77 4.45 28.14 7.80
CA LYS A 77 5.56 28.60 6.93
C LYS A 77 6.06 27.54 5.97
N PHE A 78 5.79 26.26 6.23
CA PHE A 78 6.27 25.14 5.42
C PHE A 78 5.11 24.35 4.82
N PRO A 79 4.61 24.70 3.63
CA PRO A 79 3.41 24.07 3.03
C PRO A 79 3.55 22.55 2.83
N THR A 80 4.76 22.05 2.55
CA THR A 80 5.03 20.61 2.43
C THR A 80 4.85 19.89 3.76
N LEU A 81 5.33 20.49 4.85
CA LEU A 81 5.21 19.94 6.20
C LEU A 81 3.76 19.90 6.66
N THR A 82 3.03 21.00 6.48
CA THR A 82 1.61 21.11 6.80
C THR A 82 0.79 20.10 6.00
N ARG A 83 1.11 19.89 4.72
CA ARG A 83 0.43 18.90 3.87
C ARG A 83 0.64 17.45 4.37
N LEU A 84 1.85 17.10 4.84
CA LEU A 84 2.20 15.74 5.24
C LEU A 84 1.80 15.39 6.68
N TYR A 85 1.88 16.34 7.58
CA TYR A 85 1.73 16.13 9.02
C TYR A 85 0.60 16.93 9.66
N GLY A 86 0.14 18.04 9.05
CA GLY A 86 -0.87 18.94 9.63
C GLY A 86 -2.24 18.30 9.81
N GLY A 87 -2.61 17.32 8.97
CA GLY A 87 -3.88 16.57 9.06
C GLY A 87 -3.91 15.49 10.14
N VAL A 88 -2.82 15.30 10.90
CA VAL A 88 -2.75 14.29 11.97
C VAL A 88 -3.62 14.70 13.15
N LYS A 89 -4.57 13.85 13.54
CA LYS A 89 -5.49 14.14 14.66
C LYS A 89 -4.75 14.11 16.02
N THR A 90 -5.25 14.85 17.01
CA THR A 90 -4.61 14.97 18.34
C THR A 90 -4.44 13.62 19.03
N TYR A 91 -5.43 12.74 18.96
CA TYR A 91 -5.32 11.40 19.56
C TYR A 91 -4.19 10.58 18.96
N SER A 92 -3.87 10.76 17.67
CA SER A 92 -2.75 10.07 17.04
C SER A 92 -1.40 10.55 17.59
N ILE A 93 -1.28 11.85 17.89
CA ILE A 93 -0.04 12.38 18.50
C ILE A 93 0.14 11.81 19.92
N VAL A 94 -0.95 11.66 20.68
CA VAL A 94 -0.89 10.99 21.99
C VAL A 94 -0.40 9.55 21.84
N LEU A 95 -0.94 8.80 20.88
CA LEU A 95 -0.46 7.44 20.59
C LEU A 95 1.01 7.41 20.18
N TYR A 96 1.48 8.37 19.37
CA TYR A 96 2.90 8.46 19.01
C TYR A 96 3.78 8.75 20.22
N LEU A 97 3.33 9.58 21.16
CA LEU A 97 4.04 9.83 22.43
C LEU A 97 4.11 8.56 23.28
N ILE A 98 3.00 7.81 23.40
CA ILE A 98 2.99 6.53 24.11
C ILE A 98 3.97 5.56 23.42
N GLY A 99 3.92 5.41 22.11
CA GLY A 99 4.84 4.57 21.36
C GLY A 99 6.30 4.98 21.51
N PHE A 100 6.60 6.27 21.58
CA PHE A 100 7.94 6.78 21.85
C PHE A 100 8.45 6.39 23.24
N ILE A 101 7.61 6.60 24.26
CA ILE A 101 7.94 6.26 25.66
C ILE A 101 8.16 4.75 25.79
N LEU A 102 7.23 3.92 25.27
CA LEU A 102 7.36 2.46 25.34
C LEU A 102 8.58 1.95 24.57
N SER A 103 8.92 2.56 23.43
CA SER A 103 10.15 2.24 22.70
C SER A 103 11.38 2.56 23.55
N GLY A 104 11.42 3.73 24.18
CA GLY A 104 12.51 4.15 25.07
C GLY A 104 12.66 3.23 26.27
N MET A 105 11.55 2.91 26.94
CA MET A 105 11.53 1.97 28.07
C MET A 105 12.08 0.60 27.65
N THR A 106 11.64 0.08 26.52
CA THR A 106 12.08 -1.24 26.02
C THR A 106 13.58 -1.23 25.63
N ILE A 107 14.07 -0.16 25.01
CA ILE A 107 15.49 -0.06 24.58
C ILE A 107 16.40 0.11 25.78
N LEU A 108 16.01 0.93 26.75
CA LEU A 108 16.79 1.22 27.95
C LEU A 108 16.59 0.17 29.05
N GLN A 109 15.67 -0.79 28.85
CA GLN A 109 15.30 -1.81 29.86
C GLN A 109 14.85 -1.19 31.19
N ILE A 110 14.12 -0.08 31.14
CA ILE A 110 13.60 0.65 32.30
C ILE A 110 12.10 0.55 32.34
N GLY A 111 11.55 -0.11 33.36
CA GLY A 111 10.11 -0.25 33.57
C GLY A 111 9.67 -1.63 34.00
N PRO A 112 8.36 -1.86 34.11
CA PRO A 112 7.83 -3.16 34.51
C PRO A 112 8.11 -4.26 33.46
N GLU A 113 8.58 -5.40 33.89
CA GLU A 113 8.98 -6.51 33.01
C GLU A 113 7.85 -6.99 32.07
N TYR A 114 6.61 -6.94 32.53
CA TYR A 114 5.46 -7.32 31.71
C TYR A 114 5.22 -6.37 30.51
N LEU A 115 5.74 -5.12 30.52
CA LEU A 115 5.66 -4.20 29.40
C LEU A 115 6.91 -4.24 28.52
N ILE A 116 8.10 -4.27 29.14
CA ILE A 116 9.38 -4.16 28.42
C ILE A 116 9.97 -5.51 28.02
N GLY A 117 9.49 -6.58 28.62
CA GLY A 117 10.01 -7.93 28.44
C GLY A 117 9.94 -8.42 26.99
N PRO A 118 10.64 -9.54 26.70
CA PRO A 118 10.75 -10.08 25.33
C PRO A 118 9.41 -10.37 24.66
N ALA A 119 8.39 -10.76 25.46
CA ALA A 119 7.08 -11.17 24.95
C ALA A 119 6.19 -10.00 24.50
N VAL A 120 6.42 -8.77 24.99
CA VAL A 120 5.61 -7.60 24.66
C VAL A 120 6.48 -6.51 24.04
N GLY A 121 7.24 -5.77 24.84
CA GLY A 121 8.09 -4.68 24.38
C GLY A 121 9.14 -5.15 23.36
N GLY A 122 9.79 -6.29 23.63
CA GLY A 122 10.78 -6.88 22.72
C GLY A 122 10.16 -7.28 21.36
N GLN A 123 8.99 -7.91 21.36
CA GLN A 123 8.28 -8.23 20.12
C GLN A 123 7.81 -6.99 19.38
N GLY A 124 7.20 -6.02 20.08
CA GLY A 124 6.79 -4.74 19.49
C GLY A 124 7.94 -4.01 18.82
N LEU A 125 9.09 -3.89 19.51
CA LEU A 125 10.30 -3.27 18.96
C LEU A 125 10.86 -4.06 17.77
N GLY A 126 10.87 -5.39 17.84
CA GLY A 126 11.28 -6.27 16.75
C GLY A 126 10.41 -6.10 15.51
N LEU A 127 9.10 -6.00 15.70
CA LEU A 127 8.14 -5.74 14.64
C LEU A 127 8.34 -4.33 14.06
N ALA A 128 8.45 -3.30 14.90
CA ALA A 128 8.68 -1.92 14.45
C ALA A 128 9.97 -1.79 13.61
N LYS A 129 11.07 -2.43 14.02
CA LYS A 129 12.32 -2.51 13.24
C LYS A 129 12.11 -3.13 11.86
N THR A 130 11.42 -4.27 11.83
CA THR A 130 11.16 -5.00 10.58
C THR A 130 10.26 -4.19 9.65
N VAL A 131 9.20 -3.60 10.19
CA VAL A 131 8.23 -2.77 9.44
C VAL A 131 8.89 -1.51 8.90
N LEU A 132 9.71 -0.83 9.69
CA LEU A 132 10.43 0.37 9.25
C LEU A 132 11.27 0.10 8.00
N VAL A 133 12.11 -0.95 8.04
CA VAL A 133 12.95 -1.33 6.90
C VAL A 133 12.10 -1.78 5.70
N THR A 134 11.11 -2.64 5.94
CA THR A 134 10.29 -3.20 4.87
C THR A 134 9.51 -2.13 4.14
N ILE A 135 8.88 -1.19 4.86
CA ILE A 135 8.10 -0.11 4.25
C ILE A 135 9.00 0.81 3.43
N VAL A 136 10.19 1.15 3.93
CA VAL A 136 11.12 2.01 3.19
C VAL A 136 11.58 1.31 1.91
N VAL A 137 12.01 0.06 2.00
CA VAL A 137 12.52 -0.70 0.84
C VAL A 137 11.41 -0.97 -0.17
N ALA A 138 10.27 -1.51 0.29
CA ALA A 138 9.14 -1.79 -0.60
C ALA A 138 8.58 -0.51 -1.22
N GLY A 139 8.39 0.53 -0.42
CA GLY A 139 7.80 1.78 -0.88
C GLY A 139 8.62 2.52 -1.94
N LEU A 140 9.96 2.39 -1.91
CA LEU A 140 10.82 2.91 -2.97
C LEU A 140 10.70 2.12 -4.27
N MET A 141 10.31 0.84 -4.21
CA MET A 141 10.14 -0.04 -5.38
C MET A 141 8.72 -0.03 -5.93
N VAL A 142 7.73 0.31 -5.11
CA VAL A 142 6.31 0.38 -5.52
C VAL A 142 6.05 1.24 -6.76
N PRO A 143 6.68 2.39 -6.98
CA PRO A 143 6.47 3.20 -8.17
C PRO A 143 6.70 2.46 -9.50
N PHE A 144 7.57 1.44 -9.52
CA PHE A 144 7.79 0.62 -10.71
C PHE A 144 6.51 -0.10 -11.17
N ILE A 145 5.59 -0.35 -10.26
CA ILE A 145 4.29 -0.99 -10.57
C ILE A 145 3.19 0.07 -10.74
N THR A 146 3.15 1.10 -9.89
CA THR A 146 2.01 2.02 -9.81
C THR A 146 2.08 3.19 -10.77
N GLU A 147 3.29 3.66 -11.12
CA GLU A 147 3.43 4.93 -11.80
C GLU A 147 3.75 4.84 -13.29
N PHE A 148 4.16 3.67 -13.77
CA PHE A 148 4.61 3.50 -15.15
C PHE A 148 3.64 2.75 -16.06
N GLY A 149 2.36 2.57 -15.62
CA GLY A 149 1.26 2.10 -16.45
C GLY A 149 0.89 0.64 -16.26
N LEU A 150 1.63 -0.15 -15.46
CA LEU A 150 1.28 -1.55 -15.20
C LEU A 150 -0.08 -1.65 -14.49
N LEU A 151 -0.34 -0.74 -13.56
CA LEU A 151 -1.59 -0.67 -12.82
C LEU A 151 -2.78 -0.43 -13.75
N GLU A 152 -2.66 0.53 -14.66
CA GLU A 152 -3.68 0.85 -15.65
C GLU A 152 -3.93 -0.31 -16.60
N TYR A 153 -2.86 -1.00 -17.03
CA TYR A 153 -2.97 -2.16 -17.89
C TYR A 153 -3.76 -3.30 -17.24
N ILE A 154 -3.35 -3.69 -16.03
CA ILE A 154 -4.01 -4.76 -15.27
C ILE A 154 -5.45 -4.36 -14.91
N GLY A 155 -5.66 -3.10 -14.48
CA GLY A 155 -6.97 -2.58 -14.12
C GLY A 155 -8.00 -2.74 -15.24
N VAL A 156 -7.64 -2.37 -16.47
CA VAL A 156 -8.50 -2.53 -17.65
C VAL A 156 -8.79 -4.00 -17.94
N LEU A 157 -7.81 -4.90 -17.78
CA LEU A 157 -7.99 -6.34 -18.04
C LEU A 157 -8.93 -7.01 -17.03
N ILE A 158 -8.89 -6.58 -15.78
CA ILE A 158 -9.72 -7.15 -14.70
C ILE A 158 -11.14 -6.58 -14.71
N GLU A 159 -11.37 -5.45 -15.38
CA GLU A 159 -12.66 -4.76 -15.41
C GLU A 159 -13.87 -5.69 -15.68
N PRO A 160 -13.87 -6.59 -16.69
CA PRO A 160 -15.00 -7.45 -16.98
C PRO A 160 -15.34 -8.46 -15.87
N LEU A 161 -14.43 -8.72 -14.96
CA LEU A 161 -14.64 -9.58 -13.80
C LEU A 161 -15.31 -8.83 -12.65
N MET A 162 -15.01 -7.52 -12.51
CA MET A 162 -15.44 -6.74 -11.36
C MET A 162 -16.95 -6.60 -11.25
N ARG A 163 -17.64 -6.32 -12.35
CA ARG A 163 -19.11 -6.16 -12.35
C ARG A 163 -19.90 -7.42 -11.97
N PRO A 164 -19.71 -8.55 -12.61
CA PRO A 164 -20.52 -9.75 -12.32
C PRO A 164 -20.18 -10.36 -10.97
N VAL A 165 -18.90 -10.35 -10.58
CA VAL A 165 -18.45 -11.01 -9.34
C VAL A 165 -18.61 -10.10 -8.14
N PHE A 166 -18.15 -8.84 -8.23
CA PHE A 166 -18.06 -7.92 -7.10
C PHE A 166 -19.08 -6.79 -7.13
N LYS A 167 -19.92 -6.71 -8.15
CA LYS A 167 -20.97 -5.67 -8.32
C LYS A 167 -20.43 -4.24 -8.21
N VAL A 168 -19.18 -4.02 -8.60
CA VAL A 168 -18.53 -2.70 -8.63
C VAL A 168 -18.09 -2.37 -10.05
N PRO A 169 -17.91 -1.07 -10.39
CA PRO A 169 -17.45 -0.66 -11.72
C PRO A 169 -16.08 -1.23 -12.05
N GLY A 170 -15.79 -1.33 -13.34
CA GLY A 170 -14.51 -1.88 -13.80
C GLY A 170 -13.28 -1.13 -13.32
N TYR A 171 -13.33 0.18 -13.23
CA TYR A 171 -12.21 0.96 -12.72
C TYR A 171 -11.95 0.77 -11.19
N ALA A 172 -12.86 0.12 -10.45
CA ALA A 172 -12.58 -0.36 -9.10
C ALA A 172 -11.47 -1.43 -9.07
N ALA A 173 -11.19 -2.07 -10.21
CA ALA A 173 -10.04 -2.95 -10.34
C ALA A 173 -8.71 -2.21 -10.10
N ILE A 174 -8.63 -0.93 -10.45
CA ILE A 174 -7.44 -0.10 -10.20
C ILE A 174 -7.26 0.11 -8.70
N ASP A 175 -8.34 0.38 -7.96
CA ASP A 175 -8.29 0.54 -6.50
C ASP A 175 -7.86 -0.75 -5.82
N ALA A 176 -8.40 -1.90 -6.24
CA ALA A 176 -8.04 -3.21 -5.72
C ALA A 176 -6.55 -3.52 -5.94
N VAL A 177 -6.06 -3.32 -7.17
CA VAL A 177 -4.65 -3.56 -7.50
C VAL A 177 -3.74 -2.57 -6.77
N THR A 178 -4.14 -1.30 -6.68
CA THR A 178 -3.39 -0.26 -5.96
C THR A 178 -3.26 -0.59 -4.48
N SER A 179 -4.35 -1.00 -3.84
CA SER A 179 -4.34 -1.39 -2.43
C SER A 179 -3.41 -2.56 -2.18
N PHE A 180 -3.46 -3.58 -3.04
CA PHE A 180 -2.66 -4.79 -2.89
C PHE A 180 -1.16 -4.55 -3.15
N VAL A 181 -0.85 -3.82 -4.21
CA VAL A 181 0.54 -3.62 -4.64
C VAL A 181 1.23 -2.51 -3.84
N ALA A 182 0.55 -1.40 -3.62
CA ALA A 182 1.13 -0.23 -2.99
C ALA A 182 0.82 -0.18 -1.49
N ASN A 183 -0.40 0.23 -1.16
CA ASN A 183 -0.81 0.50 0.21
C ASN A 183 -2.35 0.57 0.30
N PRO A 184 -2.97 -0.11 1.29
CA PRO A 184 -4.41 0.00 1.54
C PRO A 184 -4.91 1.44 1.69
N THR A 185 -4.11 2.31 2.30
CA THR A 185 -4.45 3.73 2.49
C THR A 185 -4.61 4.48 1.17
N LEU A 186 -3.80 4.16 0.16
CA LEU A 186 -3.92 4.74 -1.17
C LEU A 186 -5.19 4.26 -1.86
N GLY A 187 -5.54 2.98 -1.75
CA GLY A 187 -6.80 2.45 -2.26
C GLY A 187 -8.00 3.20 -1.67
N ILE A 188 -8.04 3.35 -0.34
CA ILE A 188 -9.11 4.12 0.35
C ILE A 188 -9.13 5.58 -0.12
N PHE A 189 -7.96 6.20 -0.32
CA PHE A 189 -7.87 7.56 -0.84
C PHE A 189 -8.46 7.68 -2.25
N PHE A 190 -8.12 6.76 -3.16
CA PHE A 190 -8.69 6.73 -4.51
C PHE A 190 -10.18 6.47 -4.48
N THR A 191 -10.64 5.50 -3.70
CA THR A 191 -12.08 5.22 -3.53
C THR A 191 -12.83 6.46 -3.08
N ASN A 192 -12.31 7.19 -2.07
CA ASN A 192 -12.93 8.43 -1.58
C ASN A 192 -12.94 9.53 -2.64
N LYS A 193 -11.86 9.67 -3.41
CA LYS A 193 -11.77 10.64 -4.51
C LYS A 193 -12.82 10.32 -5.58
N LEU A 194 -12.89 9.07 -6.05
CA LEU A 194 -13.82 8.64 -7.09
C LEU A 194 -15.29 8.68 -6.61
N TYR A 195 -15.54 8.44 -5.32
CA TYR A 195 -16.84 8.63 -4.71
C TYR A 195 -17.27 10.11 -4.74
N LYS A 196 -16.39 11.05 -4.37
CA LYS A 196 -16.66 12.48 -4.45
C LYS A 196 -16.85 12.97 -5.89
N GLU A 197 -16.19 12.36 -6.84
CA GLU A 197 -16.33 12.63 -8.28
C GLU A 197 -17.56 11.97 -8.92
N LYS A 198 -18.45 11.36 -8.13
CA LYS A 198 -19.67 10.65 -8.59
C LYS A 198 -19.36 9.51 -9.57
N LYS A 199 -18.23 8.84 -9.38
CA LYS A 199 -17.88 7.64 -10.15
C LYS A 199 -18.27 6.35 -9.44
N TYR A 200 -18.35 6.40 -8.12
CA TYR A 200 -18.84 5.31 -7.28
C TYR A 200 -20.13 5.69 -6.60
N THR A 201 -21.08 4.74 -6.51
CA THR A 201 -22.23 4.85 -5.61
C THR A 201 -21.78 4.63 -4.16
N THR A 202 -22.63 4.96 -3.19
CA THR A 202 -22.35 4.74 -1.76
C THR A 202 -22.07 3.27 -1.46
N ARG A 203 -22.88 2.35 -2.03
CA ARG A 203 -22.66 0.90 -1.90
C ARG A 203 -21.34 0.46 -2.50
N GLU A 204 -21.02 0.94 -3.70
CA GLU A 204 -19.77 0.60 -4.38
C GLU A 204 -18.55 1.09 -3.61
N ALA A 205 -18.55 2.37 -3.18
CA ALA A 205 -17.45 2.93 -2.40
C ALA A 205 -17.24 2.18 -1.08
N ALA A 206 -18.31 1.88 -0.34
CA ALA A 206 -18.23 1.10 0.88
C ALA A 206 -17.71 -0.33 0.60
N SER A 207 -18.21 -0.97 -0.46
CA SER A 207 -17.78 -2.31 -0.85
C SER A 207 -16.30 -2.35 -1.23
N ILE A 208 -15.83 -1.34 -1.96
CA ILE A 208 -14.42 -1.24 -2.37
C ILE A 208 -13.53 -1.01 -1.14
N SER A 209 -13.88 -0.03 -0.29
CA SER A 209 -13.09 0.28 0.90
C SER A 209 -12.98 -0.86 1.90
N THR A 210 -14.03 -1.71 2.02
CA THR A 210 -14.03 -2.83 2.96
C THR A 210 -13.41 -4.10 2.41
N ASN A 211 -13.55 -4.37 1.11
CA ASN A 211 -13.17 -5.66 0.53
C ASN A 211 -11.88 -5.60 -0.30
N PHE A 212 -11.47 -4.44 -0.81
CA PHE A 212 -10.31 -4.28 -1.69
C PHE A 212 -9.17 -3.47 -1.06
N SER A 213 -9.29 -3.08 0.21
CA SER A 213 -8.19 -2.51 0.98
C SER A 213 -7.28 -3.62 1.51
N PHE A 214 -6.70 -4.39 0.58
CA PHE A 214 -5.85 -5.53 0.91
C PHE A 214 -4.56 -5.10 1.59
N ILE A 215 -4.04 -5.98 2.43
CA ILE A 215 -2.71 -5.85 3.02
C ILE A 215 -1.68 -5.78 1.89
N SER A 216 -0.79 -4.79 1.95
CA SER A 216 0.23 -4.61 0.91
C SER A 216 1.24 -5.76 0.87
N LEU A 217 1.82 -5.98 -0.31
CA LEU A 217 2.88 -6.98 -0.53
C LEU A 217 4.03 -6.85 0.48
N GLY A 218 4.44 -5.60 0.78
CA GLY A 218 5.48 -5.34 1.76
C GLY A 218 5.10 -5.79 3.17
N PHE A 219 3.85 -5.56 3.57
CA PHE A 219 3.37 -6.00 4.88
C PHE A 219 3.22 -7.52 4.97
N PHE A 220 2.86 -8.20 3.88
CA PHE A 220 2.91 -9.67 3.82
C PHE A 220 4.32 -10.21 4.05
N ALA A 221 5.35 -9.55 3.52
CA ALA A 221 6.73 -9.92 3.79
C ALA A 221 7.07 -9.77 5.28
N VAL A 222 6.57 -8.71 5.93
CA VAL A 222 6.72 -8.53 7.39
C VAL A 222 6.02 -9.64 8.16
N LEU A 223 4.76 -9.93 7.84
CA LEU A 223 3.97 -10.97 8.53
C LEU A 223 4.64 -12.33 8.44
N THR A 224 5.08 -12.73 7.25
CA THR A 224 5.75 -14.03 7.06
C THR A 224 7.11 -14.09 7.73
N ALA A 225 7.84 -12.97 7.81
CA ALA A 225 9.09 -12.89 8.55
C ALA A 225 8.88 -12.98 10.07
N THR A 226 7.86 -12.29 10.59
CA THR A 226 7.52 -12.33 12.02
C THR A 226 7.02 -13.71 12.46
N ALA A 227 6.24 -14.38 11.59
CA ALA A 227 5.74 -15.73 11.82
C ALA A 227 6.80 -16.83 11.58
N ASN A 228 8.02 -16.48 11.17
CA ASN A 228 9.08 -17.42 10.78
C ASN A 228 8.69 -18.39 9.64
N ILE A 229 7.83 -17.94 8.73
CA ILE A 229 7.34 -18.71 7.56
C ILE A 229 7.70 -18.06 6.24
N THR A 230 8.78 -17.31 6.18
CA THR A 230 9.25 -16.60 4.97
C THR A 230 9.43 -17.50 3.77
N GLU A 231 9.77 -18.77 3.98
CA GLU A 231 9.85 -19.79 2.93
C GLU A 231 8.52 -20.00 2.20
N HIS A 232 7.42 -19.75 2.87
CA HIS A 232 6.07 -19.91 2.34
C HIS A 232 5.45 -18.60 1.84
N TYR A 233 6.24 -17.49 1.81
CA TYR A 233 5.76 -16.16 1.40
C TYR A 233 4.87 -16.20 0.16
N GLY A 234 5.34 -16.81 -0.93
CA GLY A 234 4.59 -16.87 -2.18
C GLY A 234 3.28 -17.66 -2.07
N LYS A 235 3.29 -18.78 -1.33
CA LYS A 235 2.08 -19.60 -1.12
C LYS A 235 1.06 -18.86 -0.27
N VAL A 236 1.51 -18.25 0.83
CA VAL A 236 0.65 -17.47 1.73
C VAL A 236 0.07 -16.27 1.00
N LEU A 237 0.88 -15.58 0.20
CA LEU A 237 0.45 -14.44 -0.60
C LEU A 237 -0.67 -14.82 -1.58
N ILE A 238 -0.47 -15.88 -2.37
CA ILE A 238 -1.46 -16.35 -3.35
C ILE A 238 -2.73 -16.83 -2.64
N ALA A 239 -2.60 -17.62 -1.58
CA ALA A 239 -3.73 -18.13 -0.82
C ALA A 239 -4.55 -16.99 -0.20
N SER A 240 -3.88 -16.01 0.43
CA SER A 240 -4.54 -14.85 1.03
C SER A 240 -5.23 -13.98 -0.02
N PHE A 241 -4.60 -13.81 -1.18
CA PHE A 241 -5.19 -13.07 -2.29
C PHE A 241 -6.46 -13.74 -2.80
N LEU A 242 -6.40 -15.04 -3.09
CA LEU A 242 -7.56 -15.81 -3.54
C LEU A 242 -8.69 -15.80 -2.49
N LEU A 243 -8.33 -16.03 -1.22
CA LEU A 243 -9.30 -15.99 -0.12
C LEU A 243 -9.96 -14.62 0.01
N SER A 244 -9.20 -13.53 -0.11
CA SER A 244 -9.71 -12.17 -0.04
C SER A 244 -10.72 -11.89 -1.16
N PHE A 245 -10.46 -12.35 -2.39
CA PHE A 245 -11.41 -12.22 -3.49
C PHE A 245 -12.69 -13.06 -3.28
N VAL A 246 -12.54 -14.28 -2.78
CA VAL A 246 -13.71 -15.11 -2.45
C VAL A 246 -14.54 -14.44 -1.34
N MET A 247 -13.89 -13.97 -0.29
CA MET A 247 -14.57 -13.26 0.80
C MET A 247 -15.21 -11.96 0.31
N ALA A 248 -14.56 -11.18 -0.53
CA ALA A 248 -15.12 -9.98 -1.13
C ALA A 248 -16.39 -10.29 -1.92
N ALA A 249 -16.38 -11.36 -2.74
CA ALA A 249 -17.55 -11.79 -3.50
C ALA A 249 -18.74 -12.20 -2.60
N ILE A 250 -18.46 -12.78 -1.44
CA ILE A 250 -19.49 -13.17 -0.46
C ILE A 250 -20.00 -11.94 0.31
N VAL A 251 -19.09 -11.18 0.92
CA VAL A 251 -19.41 -10.08 1.84
C VAL A 251 -20.21 -8.98 1.16
N ILE A 252 -19.94 -8.67 -0.11
CA ILE A 252 -20.70 -7.65 -0.86
C ILE A 252 -22.19 -8.00 -1.04
N ARG A 253 -22.54 -9.27 -0.84
CA ARG A 253 -23.93 -9.78 -0.93
C ARG A 253 -24.61 -9.87 0.44
N LEU A 254 -23.86 -9.66 1.52
CA LEU A 254 -24.35 -9.72 2.90
C LEU A 254 -24.68 -8.34 3.46
N PHE A 255 -25.48 -8.31 4.51
CA PHE A 255 -25.64 -7.10 5.32
C PHE A 255 -24.32 -6.78 6.06
N PRO A 256 -23.90 -5.50 6.19
CA PRO A 256 -24.64 -4.27 5.84
C PRO A 256 -24.51 -3.81 4.36
N LEU A 257 -23.51 -4.30 3.59
CA LEU A 257 -23.22 -3.77 2.25
C LEU A 257 -24.39 -3.91 1.27
N ARG A 258 -25.11 -5.03 1.34
CA ARG A 258 -26.30 -5.23 0.50
C ARG A 258 -27.41 -4.21 0.77
N GLY A 259 -27.52 -3.72 2.01
CA GLY A 259 -28.54 -2.75 2.44
C GLY A 259 -28.18 -1.30 2.16
N MET A 260 -26.94 -1.01 1.74
CA MET A 260 -26.52 0.35 1.43
C MET A 260 -27.17 0.90 0.17
N PRO A 261 -27.47 2.23 0.10
CA PRO A 261 -28.06 2.84 -1.07
C PRO A 261 -27.13 2.75 -2.29
N ASP A 262 -27.70 2.44 -3.45
CA ASP A 262 -26.97 2.37 -4.71
C ASP A 262 -27.07 3.68 -5.49
N THR A 263 -26.89 4.78 -4.78
CA THR A 263 -26.94 6.16 -5.26
C THR A 263 -25.58 6.83 -5.11
N PHE A 264 -25.31 7.81 -5.95
CA PHE A 264 -24.13 8.68 -5.79
C PHE A 264 -24.25 9.56 -4.54
N ILE A 265 -23.17 10.27 -4.21
CA ILE A 265 -23.08 11.14 -3.03
C ILE A 265 -24.18 12.23 -2.98
N ASP A 266 -24.72 12.60 -4.14
CA ASP A 266 -25.80 13.59 -4.27
C ASP A 266 -27.22 12.95 -4.33
N GLY A 267 -27.32 11.64 -4.13
CA GLY A 267 -28.59 10.90 -4.16
C GLY A 267 -29.07 10.50 -5.55
N THR A 268 -28.36 10.86 -6.63
CA THR A 268 -28.73 10.46 -7.99
C THR A 268 -28.40 8.99 -8.24
N GLU A 269 -29.22 8.31 -9.05
CA GLU A 269 -29.01 6.93 -9.45
C GLU A 269 -28.04 6.86 -10.63
N ARG A 270 -27.39 5.70 -10.79
CA ARG A 270 -26.53 5.44 -11.93
C ARG A 270 -27.36 5.14 -13.15
N GLU A 271 -27.22 5.93 -14.20
CA GLU A 271 -27.69 5.56 -15.54
C GLU A 271 -26.91 4.36 -16.08
N GLY A 272 -27.57 3.50 -16.83
CA GLY A 272 -27.06 2.19 -17.27
C GLY A 272 -25.63 2.23 -17.82
N GLU A 273 -24.76 1.43 -17.25
CA GLU A 273 -23.38 1.27 -17.71
C GLU A 273 -23.27 0.19 -18.77
N GLU A 274 -22.56 0.48 -19.86
CA GLU A 274 -22.18 -0.54 -20.84
C GLU A 274 -21.25 -1.58 -20.20
N ARG A 275 -21.72 -2.83 -20.15
CA ARG A 275 -20.90 -3.94 -19.66
C ARG A 275 -19.82 -4.26 -20.70
N ARG A 276 -18.58 -3.94 -20.40
CA ARG A 276 -17.45 -4.38 -21.23
C ARG A 276 -17.27 -5.89 -21.10
N LYS A 277 -17.31 -6.58 -22.25
CA LYS A 277 -17.06 -8.02 -22.31
C LYS A 277 -15.57 -8.29 -22.54
N PHE A 278 -15.09 -9.45 -22.10
CA PHE A 278 -13.76 -9.91 -22.48
C PHE A 278 -13.63 -9.95 -24.00
N SER A 279 -12.71 -9.17 -24.54
CA SER A 279 -12.39 -9.15 -25.95
C SER A 279 -10.94 -8.75 -26.19
N LEU A 280 -10.38 -9.10 -27.32
CA LEU A 280 -9.02 -8.68 -27.71
C LEU A 280 -8.83 -7.16 -27.71
N SER A 281 -9.91 -6.40 -27.88
CA SER A 281 -9.88 -4.94 -27.81
C SER A 281 -9.52 -4.43 -26.41
N LEU A 282 -9.78 -5.18 -25.32
CA LEU A 282 -9.40 -4.82 -23.95
C LEU A 282 -7.88 -4.72 -23.78
N PHE A 283 -7.14 -5.67 -24.34
CA PHE A 283 -5.69 -5.63 -24.32
C PHE A 283 -5.15 -4.35 -24.97
N ARG A 284 -5.76 -3.98 -26.11
CA ARG A 284 -5.39 -2.75 -26.82
C ARG A 284 -5.73 -1.49 -26.03
N HIS A 285 -6.89 -1.48 -25.35
CA HIS A 285 -7.29 -0.35 -24.49
C HIS A 285 -6.40 -0.24 -23.26
N GLY A 286 -6.14 -1.36 -22.57
CA GLY A 286 -5.22 -1.40 -21.42
C GLY A 286 -3.81 -0.91 -21.80
N TYR A 287 -3.30 -1.38 -22.95
CA TYR A 287 -2.00 -0.95 -23.44
C TYR A 287 -1.95 0.56 -23.75
N LYS A 288 -2.98 1.12 -24.37
CA LYS A 288 -3.08 2.57 -24.60
C LYS A 288 -3.14 3.36 -23.30
N ALA A 289 -3.91 2.90 -22.30
CA ALA A 289 -3.98 3.53 -20.99
C ALA A 289 -2.61 3.50 -20.27
N ALA A 290 -1.93 2.37 -20.32
CA ALA A 290 -0.58 2.20 -19.75
C ALA A 290 0.44 3.13 -20.40
N LEU A 291 0.45 3.23 -21.74
CA LEU A 291 1.37 4.10 -22.44
C LEU A 291 1.11 5.57 -22.11
N LYS A 292 -0.14 6.00 -22.04
CA LYS A 292 -0.49 7.37 -21.65
C LYS A 292 0.04 7.69 -20.25
N LYS A 293 -0.18 6.80 -19.27
CA LYS A 293 0.35 6.97 -17.91
C LYS A 293 1.88 7.03 -17.91
N ALA A 294 2.55 6.13 -18.65
CA ALA A 294 4.01 6.11 -18.74
C ALA A 294 4.57 7.38 -19.40
N GLU A 295 3.87 7.96 -20.37
CA GLU A 295 4.26 9.21 -21.03
C GLU A 295 4.19 10.39 -20.07
N ASP A 296 3.06 10.52 -19.36
CA ASP A 296 2.77 11.64 -18.45
C ASP A 296 3.62 11.62 -17.17
N THR A 297 4.32 10.52 -16.87
CA THR A 297 5.03 10.32 -15.59
C THR A 297 6.52 10.59 -15.71
N PRO A 298 7.09 11.66 -15.14
CA PRO A 298 8.53 11.90 -15.14
C PRO A 298 9.23 11.02 -14.09
N VAL A 299 10.28 10.29 -14.51
CA VAL A 299 10.96 9.29 -13.65
C VAL A 299 11.54 9.92 -12.38
N SER A 300 12.23 11.06 -12.49
CA SER A 300 12.93 11.70 -11.37
C SER A 300 12.00 12.17 -10.24
N SER A 301 10.86 12.76 -10.59
CA SER A 301 9.92 13.32 -9.61
C SER A 301 9.14 12.25 -8.85
N VAL A 302 8.95 11.07 -9.46
CA VAL A 302 8.20 9.96 -8.86
C VAL A 302 8.94 9.39 -7.66
N PHE A 303 10.22 9.08 -7.81
CA PHE A 303 11.00 8.50 -6.72
C PHE A 303 11.25 9.48 -5.57
N ALA A 304 11.42 10.77 -5.87
CA ALA A 304 11.54 11.81 -4.85
C ALA A 304 10.25 11.94 -4.00
N LYS A 305 9.07 11.91 -4.66
CA LYS A 305 7.78 11.90 -3.96
C LYS A 305 7.57 10.62 -3.17
N ALA A 306 7.86 9.46 -3.78
CA ALA A 306 7.74 8.17 -3.13
C ALA A 306 8.60 8.09 -1.87
N LEU A 307 9.86 8.53 -1.90
CA LEU A 307 10.72 8.54 -0.73
C LEU A 307 10.10 9.34 0.43
N LEU A 308 9.59 10.53 0.15
CA LEU A 308 9.00 11.39 1.18
C LEU A 308 7.75 10.75 1.79
N GLU A 309 6.84 10.27 0.95
CA GLU A 309 5.59 9.64 1.40
C GLU A 309 5.84 8.35 2.19
N VAL A 310 6.80 7.55 1.75
CA VAL A 310 7.21 6.29 2.38
C VAL A 310 7.83 6.53 3.75
N LEU A 311 8.71 7.53 3.89
CA LEU A 311 9.30 7.88 5.19
C LEU A 311 8.22 8.32 6.18
N VAL A 312 7.30 9.20 5.78
CA VAL A 312 6.17 9.63 6.62
C VAL A 312 5.30 8.45 7.04
N PHE A 313 5.02 7.53 6.10
CA PHE A 313 4.21 6.36 6.37
C PHE A 313 4.91 5.39 7.31
N ALA A 314 6.19 5.11 7.09
CA ALA A 314 7.01 4.25 7.94
C ALA A 314 7.10 4.78 9.38
N GLN A 315 7.27 6.10 9.55
CA GLN A 315 7.25 6.75 10.86
C GLN A 315 5.93 6.51 11.60
N LYS A 316 4.79 6.78 10.94
CA LYS A 316 3.45 6.63 11.54
C LYS A 316 3.17 5.19 11.95
N ILE A 317 3.46 4.22 11.08
CA ILE A 317 3.23 2.80 11.38
C ILE A 317 4.12 2.31 12.51
N SER A 318 5.40 2.67 12.51
CA SER A 318 6.32 2.29 13.60
C SER A 318 5.86 2.83 14.96
N ALA A 319 5.35 4.06 14.98
CA ALA A 319 4.82 4.67 16.20
C ALA A 319 3.55 3.95 16.70
N TYR A 320 2.64 3.60 15.79
CA TYR A 320 1.43 2.83 16.15
C TYR A 320 1.75 1.43 16.67
N ILE A 321 2.70 0.72 16.04
CA ILE A 321 3.11 -0.62 16.48
C ILE A 321 3.63 -0.60 17.92
N MET A 322 4.38 0.43 18.27
CA MET A 322 4.92 0.57 19.63
C MET A 322 3.90 1.07 20.64
N ALA A 323 2.77 1.66 20.21
CA ALA A 323 1.74 2.18 21.09
C ALA A 323 0.63 1.17 21.42
N ILE A 324 0.52 0.11 20.62
CA ILE A 324 -0.49 -0.96 20.78
C ILE A 324 0.12 -2.17 21.46
#